data_07f6150ebacd8b984d4bcc102347a286
#
_entry.id   07f6150ebacd8b984d4bcc102347a286
#
_cell.length_a   1.000
_cell.length_b   1.000
_cell.length_c   1.000
_cell.angle_alpha   90.00
_cell.angle_beta   90.00
_cell.angle_gamma   90.00
#
_symmetry.space_group_name_H-M   'P 1'
#
loop_
_entity.id
_entity.type
_entity.pdbx_description
1 polymer ?
#
loop_
_entity_poly.entity_id
_entity_poly.type
_entity_poly.pdbx_seq_one_letter_code
_entity_poly.pdbx_strand_id
1 'polypeptide(L)'
;INLIKFRNSNGTLKTNEFTHTVRLWTMVLEISVMMAQFPSKNIAKLSYEYRTLGLGYANIGGYLMTSGIAYDSDKARAICGAISALMTGISYKTSAEMAKELGPFPNYEKNAKHMLRVISNHANAANGNISDYIGLSTSPVPLDHKNVDDSDLLTAATQSWTDAYDLGKKY
;
A
#
# COMPACT_ATOMS: atom_id res chain seq x y z
N ILE A 1 10.84 -4.34 -3.73
CA ILE A 1 10.38 -5.73 -3.98
C ILE A 1 10.48 -6.03 -5.47
N ASN A 2 11.05 -7.18 -5.86
CA ASN A 2 11.17 -7.57 -7.26
C ASN A 2 9.95 -8.38 -7.72
N LEU A 3 9.07 -7.78 -8.53
CA LEU A 3 7.79 -8.38 -8.95
C LEU A 3 7.91 -9.70 -9.73
N ILE A 4 8.99 -9.89 -10.51
CA ILE A 4 9.18 -11.12 -11.29
C ILE A 4 9.23 -12.36 -10.37
N LYS A 5 9.71 -12.24 -9.14
CA LYS A 5 9.75 -13.33 -8.16
C LYS A 5 8.36 -13.79 -7.70
N PHE A 6 7.36 -12.93 -7.87
CA PHE A 6 5.98 -13.17 -7.46
C PHE A 6 5.05 -13.48 -8.65
N ARG A 7 5.60 -13.78 -9.82
CA ARG A 7 4.82 -14.19 -10.98
C ARG A 7 4.57 -15.70 -10.96
N ASN A 8 3.31 -16.10 -11.13
CA ASN A 8 2.91 -17.49 -11.41
C ASN A 8 3.23 -17.87 -12.86
N SER A 9 3.27 -19.18 -13.15
CA SER A 9 3.47 -19.68 -14.52
C SER A 9 2.39 -19.24 -15.50
N ASN A 10 1.16 -19.03 -15.01
CA ASN A 10 0.02 -18.53 -15.80
C ASN A 10 -0.01 -16.99 -15.96
N GLY A 11 0.96 -16.27 -15.43
CA GLY A 11 1.06 -14.82 -15.56
C GLY A 11 0.41 -14.01 -14.43
N THR A 12 -0.34 -14.63 -13.51
CA THR A 12 -0.95 -13.95 -12.36
C THR A 12 0.08 -13.68 -11.26
N LEU A 13 -0.29 -12.83 -10.29
CA LEU A 13 0.54 -12.55 -9.12
C LEU A 13 0.43 -13.69 -8.08
N LYS A 14 1.52 -14.04 -7.43
CA LYS A 14 1.53 -14.84 -6.19
C LYS A 14 1.10 -13.94 -5.04
N THR A 15 -0.20 -13.68 -4.96
CA THR A 15 -0.77 -12.62 -4.11
C THR A 15 -0.46 -12.84 -2.63
N ASN A 16 -0.55 -14.09 -2.15
CA ASN A 16 -0.29 -14.39 -0.73
C ASN A 16 1.19 -14.19 -0.36
N GLU A 17 2.12 -14.65 -1.20
CA GLU A 17 3.55 -14.49 -0.96
C GLU A 17 3.97 -13.01 -1.08
N PHE A 18 3.37 -12.27 -2.02
CA PHE A 18 3.60 -10.84 -2.15
C PHE A 18 3.09 -10.09 -0.91
N THR A 19 1.87 -10.36 -0.47
CA THR A 19 1.27 -9.79 0.75
C THR A 19 2.14 -10.06 1.97
N HIS A 20 2.58 -11.32 2.15
CA HIS A 20 3.48 -11.68 3.26
C HIS A 20 4.80 -10.91 3.20
N THR A 21 5.39 -10.80 2.01
CA THR A 21 6.64 -10.06 1.80
C THR A 21 6.49 -8.57 2.11
N VAL A 22 5.40 -7.94 1.66
CA VAL A 22 5.10 -6.53 1.96
C VAL A 22 4.99 -6.33 3.47
N ARG A 23 4.26 -7.21 4.16
CA ARG A 23 4.12 -7.19 5.62
C ARG A 23 5.48 -7.26 6.32
N LEU A 24 6.32 -8.24 5.95
CA LEU A 24 7.65 -8.39 6.53
C LEU A 24 8.52 -7.16 6.31
N TRP A 25 8.57 -6.62 5.08
CA TRP A 25 9.37 -5.44 4.78
C TRP A 25 8.86 -4.19 5.49
N THR A 26 7.55 -4.05 5.70
CA THR A 26 7.00 -2.94 6.50
C THR A 26 7.52 -3.01 7.93
N MET A 27 7.51 -4.19 8.56
CA MET A 27 8.07 -4.38 9.91
C MET A 27 9.59 -4.13 9.94
N VAL A 28 10.34 -4.62 8.95
CA VAL A 28 11.80 -4.38 8.85
C VAL A 28 12.11 -2.89 8.72
N LEU A 29 11.35 -2.15 7.92
CA LEU A 29 11.53 -0.71 7.76
C LEU A 29 11.23 0.03 9.08
N GLU A 30 10.18 -0.35 9.79
CA GLU A 30 9.85 0.20 11.10
C GLU A 30 10.98 -0.01 12.11
N ILE A 31 11.50 -1.23 12.21
CA ILE A 31 12.66 -1.55 13.06
C ILE A 31 13.89 -0.73 12.64
N SER A 32 14.13 -0.60 11.34
CA SER A 32 15.26 0.16 10.80
C SER A 32 15.20 1.64 11.19
N VAL A 33 14.02 2.26 11.12
CA VAL A 33 13.83 3.66 11.54
C VAL A 33 14.07 3.81 13.04
N MET A 34 13.60 2.85 13.86
CA MET A 34 13.85 2.87 15.32
C MET A 34 15.33 2.78 15.67
N MET A 35 16.10 2.01 14.92
CA MET A 35 17.51 1.71 15.20
C MET A 35 18.48 2.61 14.41
N ALA A 36 17.98 3.44 13.51
CA ALA A 36 18.82 4.26 12.64
C ALA A 36 19.53 5.37 13.40
N GLN A 37 20.75 5.69 12.93
CA GLN A 37 21.45 6.91 13.31
C GLN A 37 21.19 7.98 12.24
N PHE A 38 20.93 9.19 12.68
CA PHE A 38 20.57 10.31 11.81
C PHE A 38 21.66 11.41 11.86
N PRO A 39 21.86 12.16 10.77
CA PRO A 39 22.94 13.15 10.67
C PRO A 39 22.75 14.38 11.57
N SER A 40 21.55 14.62 12.08
CA SER A 40 21.30 15.72 13.01
C SER A 40 20.21 15.36 14.03
N LYS A 41 20.24 16.05 15.19
CA LYS A 41 19.24 15.87 16.26
C LYS A 41 17.81 16.17 15.79
N ASN A 42 17.63 17.16 14.91
CA ASN A 42 16.32 17.54 14.40
C ASN A 42 15.74 16.44 13.51
N ILE A 43 16.56 15.86 12.61
CA ILE A 43 16.14 14.75 11.76
C ILE A 43 15.81 13.53 12.63
N ALA A 44 16.65 13.20 13.62
CA ALA A 44 16.39 12.09 14.54
C ALA A 44 15.04 12.25 15.26
N LYS A 45 14.79 13.47 15.79
CA LYS A 45 13.54 13.78 16.48
C LYS A 45 12.33 13.61 15.57
N LEU A 46 12.34 14.22 14.38
CA LEU A 46 11.22 14.16 13.44
C LEU A 46 11.00 12.72 12.90
N SER A 47 12.07 11.98 12.64
CA SER A 47 11.98 10.58 12.23
C SER A 47 11.34 9.70 13.30
N TYR A 48 11.67 9.93 14.57
CA TYR A 48 11.03 9.24 15.70
C TYR A 48 9.56 9.65 15.86
N GLU A 49 9.27 10.94 15.78
CA GLU A 49 7.92 11.48 16.01
C GLU A 49 6.91 11.09 14.93
N TYR A 50 7.35 10.92 13.66
CA TYR A 50 6.47 10.65 12.53
C TYR A 50 6.67 9.28 11.90
N ARG A 51 7.83 8.64 12.06
CA ARG A 51 8.15 7.27 11.65
C ARG A 51 7.78 6.96 10.19
N THR A 52 8.11 7.88 9.28
CA THR A 52 7.82 7.74 7.86
C THR A 52 8.64 6.61 7.23
N LEU A 53 7.96 5.73 6.47
CA LEU A 53 8.55 4.59 5.79
C LEU A 53 8.40 4.73 4.28
N GLY A 54 9.29 4.09 3.52
CA GLY A 54 9.21 4.00 2.07
C GLY A 54 9.42 2.57 1.59
N LEU A 55 8.46 2.04 0.86
CA LEU A 55 8.53 0.71 0.25
C LEU A 55 8.11 0.81 -1.22
N GLY A 56 8.81 0.09 -2.09
CA GLY A 56 8.51 0.10 -3.51
C GLY A 56 8.79 -1.24 -4.18
N TYR A 57 8.40 -1.34 -5.44
CA TYR A 57 8.68 -2.50 -6.26
C TYR A 57 9.44 -2.13 -7.53
N ALA A 58 10.09 -3.12 -8.14
CA ALA A 58 10.81 -3.02 -9.40
C ALA A 58 10.38 -4.14 -10.36
N ASN A 59 10.76 -4.00 -11.63
CA ASN A 59 10.53 -4.98 -12.69
C ASN A 59 9.07 -5.15 -13.12
N ILE A 60 8.24 -4.10 -12.99
CA ILE A 60 6.86 -4.13 -13.53
C ILE A 60 6.86 -4.39 -15.05
N GLY A 61 7.75 -3.74 -15.80
CA GLY A 61 7.88 -3.97 -17.24
C GLY A 61 8.20 -5.43 -17.55
N GLY A 62 9.17 -6.04 -16.87
CA GLY A 62 9.50 -7.45 -17.01
C GLY A 62 8.35 -8.38 -16.62
N TYR A 63 7.62 -8.05 -15.57
CA TYR A 63 6.42 -8.79 -15.16
C TYR A 63 5.35 -8.78 -16.25
N LEU A 64 5.03 -7.63 -16.81
CA LEU A 64 4.04 -7.46 -17.88
C LEU A 64 4.48 -8.19 -19.16
N MET A 65 5.72 -7.99 -19.60
CA MET A 65 6.27 -8.63 -20.80
C MET A 65 6.24 -10.15 -20.70
N THR A 66 6.69 -10.71 -19.58
CA THR A 66 6.69 -12.18 -19.39
C THR A 66 5.29 -12.75 -19.19
N SER A 67 4.31 -11.91 -18.85
CA SER A 67 2.89 -12.27 -18.78
C SER A 67 2.14 -12.06 -20.11
N GLY A 68 2.83 -11.63 -21.18
CA GLY A 68 2.21 -11.39 -22.49
C GLY A 68 1.30 -10.17 -22.52
N ILE A 69 1.53 -9.19 -21.64
CA ILE A 69 0.69 -7.98 -21.52
C ILE A 69 1.46 -6.81 -22.14
N ALA A 70 0.82 -6.11 -23.09
CA ALA A 70 1.39 -4.92 -23.71
C ALA A 70 1.58 -3.82 -22.64
N TYR A 71 2.79 -3.25 -22.58
CA TYR A 71 3.15 -2.25 -21.58
C TYR A 71 2.23 -1.03 -21.61
N ASP A 72 1.92 -0.52 -22.79
CA ASP A 72 0.96 0.56 -23.00
C ASP A 72 -0.43 0.02 -23.31
N SER A 73 -1.10 -0.54 -22.30
CA SER A 73 -2.48 -1.03 -22.39
C SER A 73 -3.25 -0.71 -21.11
N ASP A 74 -4.59 -0.65 -21.23
CA ASP A 74 -5.46 -0.44 -20.06
C ASP A 74 -5.29 -1.57 -19.05
N LYS A 75 -5.12 -2.80 -19.50
CA LYS A 75 -4.83 -3.97 -18.67
C LYS A 75 -3.52 -3.79 -17.88
N ALA A 76 -2.45 -3.33 -18.52
CA ALA A 76 -1.18 -3.09 -17.84
C ALA A 76 -1.32 -2.00 -16.75
N ARG A 77 -2.00 -0.89 -17.07
CA ARG A 77 -2.28 0.19 -16.12
C ARG A 77 -3.11 -0.29 -14.93
N ALA A 78 -4.15 -1.08 -15.21
CA ALA A 78 -5.02 -1.64 -14.18
C ALA A 78 -4.26 -2.60 -13.24
N ILE A 79 -3.43 -3.49 -13.78
CA ILE A 79 -2.59 -4.39 -12.99
C ILE A 79 -1.58 -3.61 -12.15
N CYS A 80 -0.92 -2.59 -12.71
CA CYS A 80 -0.03 -1.71 -11.94
C CYS A 80 -0.77 -1.02 -10.79
N GLY A 81 -1.98 -0.52 -11.06
CA GLY A 81 -2.85 0.06 -10.05
C GLY A 81 -3.20 -0.92 -8.93
N ALA A 82 -3.57 -2.15 -9.28
CA ALA A 82 -3.93 -3.19 -8.32
C ALA A 82 -2.73 -3.64 -7.46
N ILE A 83 -1.55 -3.84 -8.06
CA ILE A 83 -0.32 -4.18 -7.31
C ILE A 83 0.07 -3.03 -6.36
N SER A 84 -0.02 -1.78 -6.80
CA SER A 84 0.27 -0.61 -5.98
C SER A 84 -0.74 -0.45 -4.84
N ALA A 85 -2.03 -0.67 -5.12
CA ALA A 85 -3.10 -0.64 -4.13
C ALA A 85 -2.86 -1.73 -3.06
N LEU A 86 -2.56 -2.97 -3.48
CA LEU A 86 -2.26 -4.07 -2.57
C LEU A 86 -1.06 -3.77 -1.68
N MET A 87 0.07 -3.35 -2.28
CA MET A 87 1.29 -3.07 -1.52
C MET A 87 1.07 -1.97 -0.49
N THR A 88 0.43 -0.88 -0.88
CA THR A 88 0.21 0.26 0.01
C THR A 88 -0.85 -0.05 1.07
N GLY A 89 -1.94 -0.71 0.69
CA GLY A 89 -2.99 -1.12 1.63
C GLY A 89 -2.47 -2.09 2.70
N ILE A 90 -1.67 -3.10 2.31
CA ILE A 90 -1.03 -4.02 3.26
C ILE A 90 -0.03 -3.29 4.16
N SER A 91 0.72 -2.32 3.64
CA SER A 91 1.65 -1.53 4.47
C SER A 91 0.90 -0.73 5.54
N TYR A 92 -0.19 -0.05 5.20
CA TYR A 92 -1.03 0.67 6.18
C TYR A 92 -1.74 -0.27 7.15
N LYS A 93 -2.28 -1.40 6.66
CA LYS A 93 -2.85 -2.45 7.52
C LYS A 93 -1.83 -2.95 8.54
N THR A 94 -0.61 -3.27 8.09
CA THR A 94 0.47 -3.75 8.97
C THR A 94 0.88 -2.67 9.98
N SER A 95 0.91 -1.40 9.57
CA SER A 95 1.16 -0.29 10.48
C SER A 95 0.11 -0.19 11.59
N ALA A 96 -1.17 -0.33 11.25
CA ALA A 96 -2.25 -0.34 12.24
C ALA A 96 -2.19 -1.57 13.16
N GLU A 97 -1.80 -2.74 12.65
CA GLU A 97 -1.57 -3.93 13.47
C GLU A 97 -0.42 -3.74 14.46
N MET A 98 0.67 -3.11 14.02
CA MET A 98 1.78 -2.76 14.93
C MET A 98 1.33 -1.72 15.97
N ALA A 99 0.53 -0.72 15.58
CA ALA A 99 -0.01 0.27 16.51
C ALA A 99 -0.93 -0.36 17.57
N LYS A 100 -1.67 -1.41 17.22
CA LYS A 100 -2.46 -2.18 18.19
C LYS A 100 -1.61 -2.77 19.32
N GLU A 101 -0.42 -3.25 19.01
CA GLU A 101 0.45 -3.94 19.97
C GLU A 101 1.40 -2.96 20.72
N LEU A 102 1.88 -1.93 20.03
CA LEU A 102 2.95 -1.04 20.50
C LEU A 102 2.50 0.40 20.75
N GLY A 103 1.27 0.74 20.38
CA GLY A 103 0.80 2.10 20.29
C GLY A 103 1.18 2.77 18.96
N PRO A 104 0.46 3.84 18.57
CA PRO A 104 0.77 4.60 17.36
C PRO A 104 2.05 5.42 17.51
N PHE A 105 2.56 5.97 16.39
CA PHE A 105 3.72 6.87 16.45
C PHE A 105 3.40 8.16 17.26
N PRO A 106 4.41 8.82 17.89
CA PRO A 106 4.16 9.87 18.89
C PRO A 106 3.26 11.02 18.43
N ASN A 107 3.34 11.45 17.17
CA ASN A 107 2.52 12.54 16.65
C ASN A 107 1.24 12.07 15.91
N TYR A 108 0.84 10.79 16.07
CA TYR A 108 -0.36 10.26 15.42
C TYR A 108 -1.62 11.03 15.84
N GLU A 109 -1.86 11.24 17.11
CA GLU A 109 -3.07 11.89 17.62
C GLU A 109 -3.34 13.24 16.95
N LYS A 110 -2.30 14.04 16.75
CA LYS A 110 -2.40 15.35 16.08
C LYS A 110 -2.77 15.21 14.58
N ASN A 111 -2.49 14.08 13.98
CA ASN A 111 -2.66 13.82 12.55
C ASN A 111 -3.76 12.80 12.23
N ALA A 112 -4.31 12.11 13.23
CA ALA A 112 -5.24 11.00 13.06
C ALA A 112 -6.41 11.31 12.11
N LYS A 113 -7.07 12.46 12.30
CA LYS A 113 -8.17 12.90 11.44
C LYS A 113 -7.76 13.03 9.97
N HIS A 114 -6.57 13.56 9.71
CA HIS A 114 -6.07 13.77 8.35
C HIS A 114 -5.59 12.46 7.73
N MET A 115 -4.90 11.62 8.50
CA MET A 115 -4.45 10.30 8.04
C MET A 115 -5.63 9.39 7.72
N LEU A 116 -6.63 9.29 8.59
CA LEU A 116 -7.82 8.49 8.35
C LEU A 116 -8.61 8.96 7.14
N ARG A 117 -8.68 10.29 6.90
CA ARG A 117 -9.26 10.83 5.67
C ARG A 117 -8.50 10.36 4.42
N VAL A 118 -7.17 10.38 4.45
CA VAL A 118 -6.33 9.90 3.33
C VAL A 118 -6.56 8.42 3.09
N ILE A 119 -6.53 7.60 4.15
CA ILE A 119 -6.78 6.15 4.06
C ILE A 119 -8.18 5.87 3.52
N SER A 120 -9.20 6.60 3.99
CA SER A 120 -10.58 6.50 3.46
C SER A 120 -10.67 6.83 1.97
N ASN A 121 -10.00 7.89 1.52
CA ASN A 121 -9.97 8.24 0.10
C ASN A 121 -9.29 7.15 -0.75
N HIS A 122 -8.21 6.55 -0.26
CA HIS A 122 -7.57 5.42 -0.93
C HIS A 122 -8.45 4.17 -0.95
N ALA A 123 -9.16 3.88 0.16
CA ALA A 123 -10.12 2.79 0.20
C ALA A 123 -11.25 3.00 -0.82
N ASN A 124 -11.77 4.22 -0.94
CA ASN A 124 -12.78 4.56 -1.96
C ASN A 124 -12.22 4.38 -3.38
N ALA A 125 -11.01 4.85 -3.65
CA ALA A 125 -10.37 4.68 -4.95
C ALA A 125 -10.12 3.20 -5.29
N ALA A 126 -9.65 2.40 -4.33
CA ALA A 126 -9.44 0.97 -4.52
C ALA A 126 -10.75 0.21 -4.76
N ASN A 127 -11.85 0.64 -4.15
CA ASN A 127 -13.17 0.04 -4.31
C ASN A 127 -13.99 0.60 -5.50
N GLY A 128 -13.43 1.54 -6.26
CA GLY A 128 -14.10 2.14 -7.41
C GLY A 128 -15.17 3.18 -7.06
N ASN A 129 -15.25 3.64 -5.82
CA ASN A 129 -16.21 4.62 -5.34
C ASN A 129 -15.74 6.05 -5.67
N ILE A 130 -16.26 6.65 -6.71
CA ILE A 130 -15.81 7.97 -7.20
C ILE A 130 -16.51 9.16 -6.54
N SER A 131 -17.63 8.95 -5.84
CA SER A 131 -18.44 10.01 -5.25
C SER A 131 -18.04 10.40 -3.82
N ASP A 132 -17.25 9.59 -3.14
CA ASP A 132 -17.08 9.65 -1.69
C ASP A 132 -15.71 10.22 -1.25
N TYR A 133 -15.01 10.91 -2.15
CA TYR A 133 -13.74 11.55 -1.82
C TYR A 133 -13.94 12.81 -0.98
N ILE A 134 -13.16 12.94 0.07
CA ILE A 134 -13.28 14.04 1.05
C ILE A 134 -12.07 14.95 0.95
N GLY A 135 -12.32 16.26 0.71
CA GLY A 135 -11.32 17.32 0.81
C GLY A 135 -10.23 17.27 -0.27
N LEU A 136 -10.56 16.81 -1.47
CA LEU A 136 -9.67 16.79 -2.63
C LEU A 136 -10.11 17.85 -3.65
N SER A 137 -9.15 18.60 -4.20
CA SER A 137 -9.37 19.54 -5.30
C SER A 137 -9.46 18.84 -6.65
N THR A 138 -8.86 17.67 -6.77
CA THR A 138 -8.87 16.83 -7.97
C THR A 138 -9.25 15.41 -7.56
N SER A 139 -10.26 14.86 -8.23
CA SER A 139 -10.68 13.48 -7.98
C SER A 139 -9.64 12.50 -8.49
N PRO A 140 -9.22 11.50 -7.68
CA PRO A 140 -8.37 10.43 -8.14
C PRO A 140 -9.05 9.58 -9.20
N VAL A 141 -8.26 8.97 -10.08
CA VAL A 141 -8.75 7.91 -10.95
C VAL A 141 -8.89 6.64 -10.10
N PRO A 142 -10.09 6.03 -10.05
CA PRO A 142 -10.30 4.80 -9.27
C PRO A 142 -9.58 3.62 -9.90
N LEU A 143 -9.40 2.56 -9.12
CA LEU A 143 -8.89 1.30 -9.63
C LEU A 143 -9.82 0.74 -10.72
N ASP A 144 -9.27 0.41 -11.87
CA ASP A 144 -10.00 -0.14 -13.00
C ASP A 144 -10.24 -1.65 -12.82
N HIS A 145 -11.30 -2.00 -12.11
CA HIS A 145 -11.68 -3.37 -11.82
C HIS A 145 -11.94 -4.20 -13.08
N LYS A 146 -12.42 -3.57 -14.15
CA LYS A 146 -12.80 -4.25 -15.40
C LYS A 146 -11.59 -4.84 -16.11
N ASN A 147 -10.44 -4.17 -16.04
CA ASN A 147 -9.22 -4.56 -16.73
C ASN A 147 -8.22 -5.33 -15.84
N VAL A 148 -8.59 -5.65 -14.58
CA VAL A 148 -7.85 -6.59 -13.74
C VAL A 148 -8.48 -7.97 -13.83
N ASP A 149 -7.88 -8.88 -14.60
CA ASP A 149 -8.35 -10.26 -14.77
C ASP A 149 -7.83 -11.24 -13.69
N ASP A 150 -6.90 -10.79 -12.84
CA ASP A 150 -6.43 -11.50 -11.65
C ASP A 150 -7.37 -11.20 -10.47
N SER A 151 -8.36 -12.06 -10.26
CA SER A 151 -9.39 -11.90 -9.22
C SER A 151 -8.81 -11.91 -7.81
N ASP A 152 -7.76 -12.70 -7.58
CA ASP A 152 -7.12 -12.79 -6.27
C ASP A 152 -6.38 -11.50 -5.94
N LEU A 153 -5.67 -10.95 -6.93
CA LEU A 153 -5.02 -9.65 -6.81
C LEU A 153 -6.04 -8.53 -6.55
N LEU A 154 -7.12 -8.49 -7.32
CA LEU A 154 -8.15 -7.45 -7.17
C LEU A 154 -8.82 -7.52 -5.79
N THR A 155 -9.22 -8.72 -5.37
CA THR A 155 -9.84 -8.95 -4.06
C THR A 155 -8.90 -8.54 -2.92
N ALA A 156 -7.64 -8.96 -2.98
CA ALA A 156 -6.66 -8.61 -1.98
C ALA A 156 -6.36 -7.10 -1.93
N ALA A 157 -6.29 -6.45 -3.10
CA ALA A 157 -6.07 -5.00 -3.19
C ALA A 157 -7.20 -4.20 -2.53
N THR A 158 -8.46 -4.51 -2.85
CA THR A 158 -9.63 -3.82 -2.26
C THR A 158 -9.75 -4.11 -0.76
N GLN A 159 -9.62 -5.38 -0.35
CA GLN A 159 -9.75 -5.79 1.04
C GLN A 159 -8.65 -5.16 1.92
N SER A 160 -7.41 -5.05 1.41
CA SER A 160 -6.30 -4.48 2.18
C SER A 160 -6.57 -3.03 2.63
N TRP A 161 -7.23 -2.23 1.79
CA TRP A 161 -7.59 -0.85 2.13
C TRP A 161 -8.77 -0.76 3.09
N THR A 162 -9.77 -1.63 2.94
CA THR A 162 -10.88 -1.76 3.90
C THR A 162 -10.34 -2.10 5.29
N ASP A 163 -9.48 -3.12 5.36
CA ASP A 163 -8.84 -3.54 6.61
C ASP A 163 -7.96 -2.43 7.22
N ALA A 164 -7.17 -1.73 6.38
CA ALA A 164 -6.32 -0.63 6.83
C ALA A 164 -7.15 0.51 7.44
N TYR A 165 -8.28 0.85 6.82
CA TYR A 165 -9.19 1.88 7.34
C TYR A 165 -9.85 1.46 8.65
N ASP A 166 -10.36 0.24 8.71
CA ASP A 166 -11.08 -0.26 9.90
C ASP A 166 -10.15 -0.44 11.10
N LEU A 167 -8.95 -0.96 10.88
CA LEU A 167 -7.92 -1.06 11.92
C LEU A 167 -7.40 0.31 12.34
N GLY A 168 -7.14 1.21 11.39
CA GLY A 168 -6.62 2.54 11.68
C GLY A 168 -7.60 3.44 12.44
N LYS A 169 -8.93 3.19 12.31
CA LYS A 169 -9.93 3.85 13.16
C LYS A 169 -9.92 3.35 14.60
N LYS A 170 -9.45 2.15 14.79
CA LYS A 170 -9.52 1.46 16.09
C LYS A 170 -8.25 1.65 16.93
N TYR A 171 -7.12 1.77 16.27
CA TYR A 171 -5.80 1.81 16.89
C TYR A 171 -4.97 2.99 16.38
#